data_f0a3e4d98534b8ebd7ab67309dcdd538
#
_entry.id   f0a3e4d98534b8ebd7ab67309dcdd538
#
_cell.length_a   1.000
_cell.length_b   1.000
_cell.length_c   1.000
_cell.angle_alpha   90.00
_cell.angle_beta   90.00
_cell.angle_gamma   90.00
#
_symmetry.space_group_name_H-M   'P 1'
#
loop_
_entity.id
_entity.type
_entity.pdbx_description
1 polymer ?
#
loop_
_entity_poly.entity_id
_entity_poly.type
_entity_poly.pdbx_seq_one_letter_code
_entity_poly.pdbx_strand_id
1 'polypeptide(L)'
;LISVSLISAAEARDQIRIVGSSTVFPFSTAVAEEFGRSTSFKTPVVESTGSGGGFKLFCSGVGEATPDITNASRAIKSSEIDLCAKNGVKDIVEITVGYDGIVLANSKEAKLMNFRLQDIWLALAKDVVVDGKIVPNPYKTWNEINPSLPNNKIEVLGPPPTSGTRDAFAELALEGGCKTFPEIEAIKAQDENRYTALCHTIREDGAYIEAGENDNLIVGKLQANPNAVGVFGYSFLEENSDVIQGSIVEGS
;
A
#
# COMPACT_ATOMS: atom_id res chain seq x y z
N LEU A 1 -53.78 -6.87 -29.96
CA LEU A 1 -52.35 -6.59 -29.90
C LEU A 1 -51.82 -7.11 -28.56
N ILE A 2 -51.16 -8.27 -28.59
CA ILE A 2 -50.52 -8.85 -27.41
C ILE A 2 -49.09 -8.31 -27.38
N SER A 3 -48.77 -7.45 -26.40
CA SER A 3 -47.42 -6.96 -26.18
C SER A 3 -46.62 -8.04 -25.45
N VAL A 4 -45.72 -8.71 -26.15
CA VAL A 4 -44.78 -9.65 -25.53
C VAL A 4 -43.65 -8.79 -24.97
N SER A 5 -43.63 -8.58 -23.64
CA SER A 5 -42.52 -8.04 -22.92
C SER A 5 -41.38 -9.08 -22.96
N LEU A 6 -40.35 -8.83 -23.76
CA LEU A 6 -39.06 -9.55 -23.67
C LEU A 6 -38.48 -9.25 -22.31
N ILE A 7 -38.59 -10.15 -21.36
CA ILE A 7 -37.77 -10.13 -20.15
C ILE A 7 -36.37 -10.51 -20.61
N SER A 8 -35.51 -9.52 -20.72
CA SER A 8 -34.08 -9.74 -20.89
C SER A 8 -33.62 -10.45 -19.62
N ALA A 9 -33.42 -11.76 -19.71
CA ALA A 9 -32.70 -12.47 -18.66
C ALA A 9 -31.30 -11.82 -18.60
N ALA A 10 -30.97 -11.21 -17.49
CA ALA A 10 -29.58 -10.82 -17.23
C ALA A 10 -28.77 -12.13 -17.26
N GLU A 11 -27.95 -12.29 -18.28
CA GLU A 11 -27.03 -13.41 -18.36
C GLU A 11 -26.07 -13.26 -17.20
N ALA A 12 -26.13 -14.19 -16.22
CA ALA A 12 -25.19 -14.19 -15.12
C ALA A 12 -23.80 -14.55 -15.67
N ARG A 13 -22.81 -13.75 -15.35
CA ARG A 13 -21.41 -14.06 -15.68
C ARG A 13 -21.05 -15.43 -15.06
N ASP A 14 -20.47 -16.30 -15.86
CA ASP A 14 -20.10 -17.67 -15.46
C ASP A 14 -18.67 -17.76 -14.86
N GLN A 15 -18.01 -16.62 -14.65
CA GLN A 15 -16.65 -16.54 -14.14
C GLN A 15 -16.53 -15.39 -13.12
N ILE A 16 -16.03 -15.71 -11.93
CA ILE A 16 -15.77 -14.72 -10.87
C ILE A 16 -14.61 -13.81 -11.28
N ARG A 17 -14.80 -12.51 -11.11
CA ARG A 17 -13.79 -11.50 -11.33
C ARG A 17 -13.38 -10.84 -10.02
N ILE A 18 -12.08 -10.90 -9.72
CA ILE A 18 -11.45 -10.39 -8.49
C ILE A 18 -10.44 -9.32 -8.89
N VAL A 19 -10.50 -8.15 -8.25
CA VAL A 19 -9.57 -7.04 -8.49
C VAL A 19 -9.00 -6.57 -7.16
N GLY A 20 -7.96 -5.73 -7.16
CA GLY A 20 -7.55 -5.00 -5.95
C GLY A 20 -6.10 -5.16 -5.56
N SER A 21 -5.84 -5.30 -4.28
CA SER A 21 -4.52 -5.28 -3.64
C SER A 21 -3.48 -6.17 -4.32
N SER A 22 -2.33 -5.62 -4.65
CA SER A 22 -1.17 -6.39 -5.12
C SER A 22 -0.56 -7.27 -4.01
N THR A 23 -0.66 -6.87 -2.75
CA THR A 23 -0.24 -7.67 -1.58
C THR A 23 -1.06 -8.97 -1.47
N VAL A 24 -2.38 -8.89 -1.69
CA VAL A 24 -3.28 -10.06 -1.59
C VAL A 24 -3.32 -10.87 -2.91
N PHE A 25 -2.89 -10.27 -4.02
CA PHE A 25 -2.95 -10.86 -5.35
C PHE A 25 -2.37 -12.28 -5.44
N PRO A 26 -1.15 -12.60 -4.96
CA PRO A 26 -0.59 -13.94 -5.07
C PRO A 26 -1.40 -14.99 -4.31
N PHE A 27 -1.92 -14.64 -3.13
CA PHE A 27 -2.77 -15.53 -2.32
C PHE A 27 -4.10 -15.79 -3.01
N SER A 28 -4.76 -14.74 -3.51
CA SER A 28 -6.03 -14.88 -4.25
C SER A 28 -5.86 -15.67 -5.53
N THR A 29 -4.72 -15.52 -6.22
CA THR A 29 -4.41 -16.31 -7.42
C THR A 29 -4.29 -17.80 -7.09
N ALA A 30 -3.57 -18.15 -6.02
CA ALA A 30 -3.44 -19.54 -5.58
C ALA A 30 -4.81 -20.15 -5.21
N VAL A 31 -5.66 -19.41 -4.50
CA VAL A 31 -7.02 -19.83 -4.17
C VAL A 31 -7.88 -19.98 -5.41
N ALA A 32 -7.81 -19.04 -6.35
CA ALA A 32 -8.57 -19.08 -7.60
C ALA A 32 -8.20 -20.30 -8.46
N GLU A 33 -6.90 -20.61 -8.57
CA GLU A 33 -6.41 -21.79 -9.29
C GLU A 33 -6.89 -23.09 -8.63
N GLU A 34 -6.83 -23.18 -7.30
CA GLU A 34 -7.33 -24.35 -6.57
C GLU A 34 -8.84 -24.51 -6.72
N PHE A 35 -9.59 -23.42 -6.65
CA PHE A 35 -11.03 -23.43 -6.91
C PHE A 35 -11.35 -23.98 -8.31
N GLY A 36 -10.65 -23.51 -9.34
CA GLY A 36 -10.84 -24.01 -10.72
C GLY A 36 -10.45 -25.47 -10.90
N ARG A 37 -9.44 -25.97 -10.12
CA ARG A 37 -9.05 -27.39 -10.15
C ARG A 37 -9.99 -28.30 -9.40
N SER A 38 -10.53 -27.83 -8.27
CA SER A 38 -11.35 -28.64 -7.36
C SER A 38 -12.86 -28.60 -7.64
N THR A 39 -13.30 -27.72 -8.54
CA THR A 39 -14.72 -27.55 -8.88
C THR A 39 -14.97 -27.65 -10.39
N SER A 40 -16.25 -27.70 -10.79
CA SER A 40 -16.67 -27.61 -12.20
C SER A 40 -16.81 -26.16 -12.71
N PHE A 41 -16.56 -25.16 -11.87
CA PHE A 41 -16.66 -23.76 -12.26
C PHE A 41 -15.39 -23.28 -12.95
N LYS A 42 -15.51 -22.22 -13.74
CA LYS A 42 -14.34 -21.56 -14.34
C LYS A 42 -13.41 -20.99 -13.27
N THR A 43 -12.12 -21.09 -13.48
CA THR A 43 -11.12 -20.45 -12.62
C THR A 43 -11.39 -18.95 -12.54
N PRO A 44 -11.54 -18.36 -11.34
CA PRO A 44 -11.69 -16.93 -11.20
C PRO A 44 -10.53 -16.13 -11.84
N VAL A 45 -10.83 -14.98 -12.42
CA VAL A 45 -9.82 -14.04 -12.91
C VAL A 45 -9.42 -13.11 -11.79
N VAL A 46 -8.12 -13.01 -11.51
CA VAL A 46 -7.57 -12.11 -10.48
C VAL A 46 -6.69 -11.06 -11.15
N GLU A 47 -6.96 -9.78 -10.87
CA GLU A 47 -6.24 -8.64 -11.43
C GLU A 47 -5.68 -7.76 -10.29
N SER A 48 -4.40 -7.40 -10.37
CA SER A 48 -3.76 -6.48 -9.44
C SER A 48 -3.98 -5.03 -9.89
N THR A 49 -4.78 -4.28 -9.12
CA THR A 49 -5.14 -2.87 -9.41
C THR A 49 -4.81 -1.92 -8.26
N GLY A 50 -4.19 -2.45 -7.18
CA GLY A 50 -4.08 -1.76 -5.89
C GLY A 50 -5.41 -1.72 -5.13
N SER A 51 -5.38 -1.56 -3.79
CA SER A 51 -6.59 -1.53 -2.96
C SER A 51 -7.56 -0.43 -3.38
N GLY A 52 -7.08 0.80 -3.58
CA GLY A 52 -7.91 1.93 -4.01
C GLY A 52 -8.50 1.77 -5.41
N GLY A 53 -7.72 1.25 -6.37
CA GLY A 53 -8.19 0.91 -7.70
C GLY A 53 -9.27 -0.17 -7.68
N GLY A 54 -9.07 -1.20 -6.86
CA GLY A 54 -10.02 -2.28 -6.63
C GLY A 54 -11.36 -1.78 -6.07
N PHE A 55 -11.34 -0.97 -5.02
CA PHE A 55 -12.56 -0.38 -4.47
C PHE A 55 -13.28 0.51 -5.48
N LYS A 56 -12.56 1.31 -6.27
CA LYS A 56 -13.17 2.14 -7.31
C LYS A 56 -13.90 1.31 -8.36
N LEU A 57 -13.32 0.20 -8.79
CA LEU A 57 -13.93 -0.72 -9.75
C LEU A 57 -15.12 -1.47 -9.12
N PHE A 58 -14.95 -2.01 -7.92
CA PHE A 58 -15.98 -2.72 -7.17
C PHE A 58 -17.18 -1.82 -6.89
N CYS A 59 -16.96 -0.59 -6.43
CA CYS A 59 -18.00 0.38 -6.13
C CYS A 59 -18.54 1.10 -7.39
N SER A 60 -18.15 0.72 -8.62
CA SER A 60 -18.68 1.36 -9.83
C SER A 60 -20.10 0.92 -10.18
N GLY A 61 -20.62 -0.17 -9.61
CA GLY A 61 -21.97 -0.65 -9.82
C GLY A 61 -22.13 -2.14 -9.57
N VAL A 62 -23.32 -2.65 -9.91
CA VAL A 62 -23.67 -4.08 -9.85
C VAL A 62 -23.93 -4.58 -11.27
N GLY A 63 -23.31 -5.67 -11.66
CA GLY A 63 -23.55 -6.29 -12.96
C GLY A 63 -22.29 -6.91 -13.57
N GLU A 64 -22.41 -7.42 -14.79
CA GLU A 64 -21.34 -8.18 -15.46
C GLU A 64 -20.07 -7.35 -15.76
N ALA A 65 -20.22 -6.05 -15.92
CA ALA A 65 -19.10 -5.15 -16.22
C ALA A 65 -18.24 -4.81 -14.98
N THR A 66 -18.75 -5.14 -13.75
CA THR A 66 -18.08 -4.83 -12.50
C THR A 66 -17.52 -6.08 -11.84
N PRO A 67 -16.44 -6.01 -11.02
CA PRO A 67 -15.92 -7.17 -10.32
C PRO A 67 -16.86 -7.65 -9.21
N ASP A 68 -16.77 -8.93 -8.88
CA ASP A 68 -17.54 -9.57 -7.81
C ASP A 68 -16.88 -9.40 -6.45
N ILE A 69 -15.55 -9.36 -6.44
CA ILE A 69 -14.73 -9.30 -5.23
C ILE A 69 -13.65 -8.24 -5.43
N THR A 70 -13.35 -7.50 -4.38
CA THR A 70 -12.15 -6.68 -4.32
C THR A 70 -11.26 -7.11 -3.16
N ASN A 71 -9.99 -7.32 -3.45
CA ASN A 71 -8.95 -7.54 -2.45
C ASN A 71 -8.47 -6.21 -1.90
N ALA A 72 -8.18 -6.15 -0.62
CA ALA A 72 -7.64 -4.96 0.01
C ALA A 72 -6.60 -5.31 1.08
N SER A 73 -5.56 -4.49 1.20
CA SER A 73 -4.55 -4.54 2.26
C SER A 73 -4.85 -3.57 3.40
N ARG A 74 -6.03 -2.96 3.39
CA ARG A 74 -6.57 -2.04 4.40
C ARG A 74 -8.08 -2.14 4.45
N ALA A 75 -8.68 -1.61 5.52
CA ALA A 75 -10.13 -1.46 5.60
C ALA A 75 -10.66 -0.52 4.50
N ILE A 76 -11.91 -0.73 4.11
CA ILE A 76 -12.63 0.17 3.20
C ILE A 76 -12.84 1.54 3.89
N LYS A 77 -12.60 2.63 3.16
CA LYS A 77 -12.78 4.00 3.65
C LYS A 77 -14.25 4.43 3.57
N SER A 78 -14.66 5.37 4.44
CA SER A 78 -16.04 5.92 4.41
C SER A 78 -16.41 6.48 3.04
N SER A 79 -15.49 7.19 2.38
CA SER A 79 -15.71 7.74 1.03
C SER A 79 -15.92 6.65 -0.04
N GLU A 80 -15.31 5.48 0.13
CA GLU A 80 -15.49 4.33 -0.75
C GLU A 80 -16.85 3.65 -0.49
N ILE A 81 -17.26 3.55 0.77
CA ILE A 81 -18.61 3.08 1.14
C ILE A 81 -19.68 3.99 0.52
N ASP A 82 -19.52 5.31 0.60
CA ASP A 82 -20.44 6.29 0.01
C ASP A 82 -20.49 6.14 -1.52
N LEU A 83 -19.35 5.92 -2.18
CA LEU A 83 -19.28 5.64 -3.61
C LEU A 83 -20.03 4.35 -3.97
N CYS A 84 -19.83 3.28 -3.23
CA CYS A 84 -20.53 2.03 -3.38
C CYS A 84 -22.06 2.23 -3.26
N ALA A 85 -22.51 2.88 -2.20
CA ALA A 85 -23.94 3.13 -1.96
C ALA A 85 -24.58 3.98 -3.08
N LYS A 86 -23.89 5.01 -3.54
CA LYS A 86 -24.32 5.88 -4.65
C LYS A 86 -24.53 5.10 -5.95
N ASN A 87 -23.72 4.08 -6.20
CA ASN A 87 -23.76 3.26 -7.40
C ASN A 87 -24.55 1.95 -7.21
N GLY A 88 -25.29 1.81 -6.10
CA GLY A 88 -26.20 0.70 -5.87
C GLY A 88 -25.58 -0.55 -5.25
N VAL A 89 -24.28 -0.52 -4.91
CA VAL A 89 -23.61 -1.57 -4.13
C VAL A 89 -23.88 -1.32 -2.65
N LYS A 90 -24.85 -2.03 -2.07
CA LYS A 90 -25.37 -1.74 -0.72
C LYS A 90 -24.90 -2.72 0.34
N ASP A 91 -24.78 -3.99 -0.03
CA ASP A 91 -24.46 -5.07 0.89
C ASP A 91 -22.99 -5.47 0.66
N ILE A 92 -22.09 -4.83 1.42
CA ILE A 92 -20.66 -5.12 1.37
C ILE A 92 -20.32 -6.07 2.52
N VAL A 93 -19.73 -7.22 2.18
CA VAL A 93 -19.24 -8.18 3.16
C VAL A 93 -17.71 -8.13 3.17
N GLU A 94 -17.13 -7.82 4.32
CA GLU A 94 -15.70 -7.85 4.54
C GLU A 94 -15.30 -9.17 5.20
N ILE A 95 -14.30 -9.84 4.62
CA ILE A 95 -13.74 -11.09 5.13
C ILE A 95 -12.25 -10.89 5.34
N THR A 96 -11.80 -10.94 6.60
CA THR A 96 -10.39 -10.92 6.94
C THR A 96 -9.79 -12.28 6.62
N VAL A 97 -8.86 -12.33 5.67
CA VAL A 97 -8.21 -13.57 5.21
C VAL A 97 -6.85 -13.79 5.86
N GLY A 98 -6.27 -12.76 6.48
CA GLY A 98 -4.99 -12.80 7.17
C GLY A 98 -4.50 -11.42 7.56
N TYR A 99 -3.32 -11.39 8.17
CA TYR A 99 -2.60 -10.17 8.51
C TYR A 99 -1.26 -10.22 7.81
N ASP A 100 -0.85 -9.09 7.24
CA ASP A 100 0.50 -8.89 6.70
C ASP A 100 1.17 -7.75 7.48
N GLY A 101 2.49 -7.79 7.54
CA GLY A 101 3.31 -6.76 8.15
C GLY A 101 4.22 -6.14 7.11
N ILE A 102 4.39 -4.81 7.17
CA ILE A 102 5.37 -4.09 6.37
C ILE A 102 6.56 -3.79 7.26
N VAL A 103 7.74 -4.02 6.74
CA VAL A 103 9.00 -3.79 7.46
C VAL A 103 9.86 -2.77 6.73
N LEU A 104 10.64 -2.03 7.53
CA LEU A 104 11.85 -1.39 7.06
C LEU A 104 13.01 -2.29 7.47
N ALA A 105 13.88 -2.63 6.54
CA ALA A 105 14.99 -3.52 6.80
C ALA A 105 16.28 -3.01 6.15
N ASN A 106 17.42 -3.40 6.69
CA ASN A 106 18.72 -3.10 6.12
C ASN A 106 19.64 -4.34 6.20
N SER A 107 20.78 -4.29 5.52
CA SER A 107 21.78 -5.35 5.61
C SER A 107 22.28 -5.55 7.05
N LYS A 108 22.50 -6.78 7.45
CA LYS A 108 23.17 -7.10 8.74
C LYS A 108 24.63 -6.62 8.82
N GLU A 109 25.25 -6.28 7.69
CA GLU A 109 26.58 -5.68 7.65
C GLU A 109 26.58 -4.22 8.12
N ALA A 110 25.40 -3.55 8.16
CA ALA A 110 25.26 -2.21 8.66
C ALA A 110 24.64 -2.19 10.08
N LYS A 111 24.73 -1.02 10.73
CA LYS A 111 24.12 -0.79 12.04
C LYS A 111 22.61 -0.96 11.96
N LEU A 112 22.02 -1.62 12.96
CA LEU A 112 20.57 -1.67 13.12
C LEU A 112 19.99 -0.26 13.24
N MET A 113 18.95 0.01 12.44
CA MET A 113 18.27 1.30 12.45
C MET A 113 17.14 1.30 13.48
N ASN A 114 16.98 2.43 14.17
CA ASN A 114 15.86 2.67 15.07
C ASN A 114 15.17 3.96 14.64
N PHE A 115 14.00 3.86 14.03
CA PHE A 115 13.23 4.96 13.50
C PHE A 115 12.05 5.30 14.41
N ARG A 116 11.72 6.57 14.48
CA ARG A 116 10.36 7.02 14.81
C ARG A 116 9.57 7.14 13.51
N LEU A 117 8.26 7.01 13.54
CA LEU A 117 7.42 7.23 12.35
C LEU A 117 7.65 8.61 11.72
N GLN A 118 7.86 9.62 12.55
CA GLN A 118 8.20 10.98 12.10
C GLN A 118 9.54 11.03 11.32
N ASP A 119 10.55 10.22 11.68
CA ASP A 119 11.84 10.19 10.97
C ASP A 119 11.63 9.63 9.54
N ILE A 120 10.76 8.63 9.39
CA ILE A 120 10.42 8.02 8.11
C ILE A 120 9.71 9.03 7.20
N TRP A 121 8.73 9.76 7.74
CA TRP A 121 8.02 10.78 6.97
C TRP A 121 8.95 11.94 6.57
N LEU A 122 9.76 12.47 7.49
CA LEU A 122 10.74 13.52 7.19
C LEU A 122 11.76 13.07 6.15
N ALA A 123 12.12 11.79 6.11
CA ALA A 123 13.06 11.27 5.11
C ALA A 123 12.45 11.20 3.70
N LEU A 124 11.17 10.84 3.59
CA LEU A 124 10.59 10.39 2.33
C LEU A 124 9.48 11.27 1.77
N ALA A 125 8.84 12.12 2.58
CA ALA A 125 7.80 13.01 2.08
C ALA A 125 8.39 14.06 1.12
N LYS A 126 7.60 14.44 0.12
CA LYS A 126 7.97 15.49 -0.86
C LYS A 126 8.14 16.85 -0.18
N ASP A 127 7.17 17.21 0.66
CA ASP A 127 7.17 18.43 1.43
C ASP A 127 7.12 18.08 2.92
N VAL A 128 7.87 18.80 3.74
CA VAL A 128 8.02 18.53 5.18
C VAL A 128 7.90 19.80 6.00
N VAL A 129 7.71 19.65 7.31
CA VAL A 129 7.70 20.77 8.25
C VAL A 129 9.12 21.05 8.75
N VAL A 130 9.61 22.27 8.52
CA VAL A 130 10.86 22.80 9.04
C VAL A 130 10.58 24.15 9.68
N ASP A 131 10.93 24.34 10.93
CA ASP A 131 10.68 25.57 11.70
C ASP A 131 9.23 26.07 11.62
N GLY A 132 8.27 25.13 11.73
CA GLY A 132 6.84 25.42 11.68
C GLY A 132 6.29 25.79 10.29
N LYS A 133 7.06 25.57 9.22
CA LYS A 133 6.66 25.85 7.84
C LYS A 133 6.75 24.62 6.98
N ILE A 134 5.80 24.47 6.07
CA ILE A 134 5.84 23.41 5.04
C ILE A 134 6.75 23.89 3.92
N VAL A 135 7.79 23.12 3.65
CA VAL A 135 8.81 23.41 2.63
C VAL A 135 9.16 22.14 1.84
N PRO A 136 9.66 22.26 0.60
CA PRO A 136 10.24 21.11 -0.10
C PRO A 136 11.32 20.44 0.76
N ASN A 137 11.32 19.12 0.76
CA ASN A 137 12.16 18.32 1.66
C ASN A 137 13.66 18.63 1.48
N PRO A 138 14.36 19.21 2.48
CA PRO A 138 15.76 19.58 2.38
C PRO A 138 16.73 18.47 2.78
N TYR A 139 16.25 17.44 3.53
CA TYR A 139 17.10 16.43 4.16
C TYR A 139 17.77 15.51 3.14
N LYS A 140 19.05 15.24 3.33
CA LYS A 140 19.86 14.38 2.46
C LYS A 140 20.41 13.16 3.19
N THR A 141 20.63 13.26 4.49
CA THR A 141 21.18 12.19 5.34
C THR A 141 20.28 11.92 6.53
N TRP A 142 20.33 10.71 7.04
CA TRP A 142 19.49 10.29 8.15
C TRP A 142 19.75 11.08 9.44
N ASN A 143 21.03 11.40 9.71
CA ASN A 143 21.40 12.17 10.92
C ASN A 143 21.00 13.65 10.89
N GLU A 144 20.69 14.22 9.72
CA GLU A 144 20.07 15.56 9.62
C GLU A 144 18.66 15.57 10.20
N ILE A 145 17.97 14.43 10.13
CA ILE A 145 16.61 14.25 10.66
C ILE A 145 16.66 13.87 12.15
N ASN A 146 17.49 12.90 12.47
CA ASN A 146 17.64 12.38 13.82
C ASN A 146 19.12 12.07 14.09
N PRO A 147 19.79 12.82 15.00
CA PRO A 147 21.20 12.63 15.29
C PRO A 147 21.61 11.24 15.81
N SER A 148 20.64 10.43 16.25
CA SER A 148 20.89 9.03 16.66
C SER A 148 21.07 8.08 15.48
N LEU A 149 20.60 8.47 14.29
CA LEU A 149 20.73 7.72 13.05
C LEU A 149 22.11 7.95 12.41
N PRO A 150 22.58 7.02 11.56
CA PRO A 150 23.88 7.15 10.93
C PRO A 150 23.95 8.31 9.94
N ASN A 151 25.15 8.84 9.72
CA ASN A 151 25.41 9.87 8.71
C ASN A 151 25.53 9.25 7.31
N ASN A 152 24.47 8.54 6.90
CA ASN A 152 24.37 7.94 5.57
C ASN A 152 23.35 8.71 4.75
N LYS A 153 23.53 8.76 3.43
CA LYS A 153 22.54 9.27 2.50
C LYS A 153 21.20 8.55 2.71
N ILE A 154 20.11 9.29 2.67
CA ILE A 154 18.78 8.70 2.64
C ILE A 154 18.63 7.98 1.30
N GLU A 155 18.53 6.65 1.36
CA GLU A 155 18.31 5.79 0.22
C GLU A 155 17.38 4.65 0.66
N VAL A 156 16.14 4.70 0.20
CA VAL A 156 15.10 3.73 0.54
C VAL A 156 14.64 3.03 -0.73
N LEU A 157 14.75 1.72 -0.74
CA LEU A 157 14.32 0.85 -1.82
C LEU A 157 12.93 0.30 -1.47
N GLY A 158 11.96 0.52 -2.31
CA GLY A 158 10.61 0.04 -2.03
C GLY A 158 9.78 -0.21 -3.28
N PRO A 159 8.55 -0.70 -3.09
CA PRO A 159 7.68 -1.03 -4.20
C PRO A 159 7.18 0.22 -4.95
N PRO A 160 6.77 0.06 -6.22
CA PRO A 160 6.24 1.13 -7.04
C PRO A 160 4.84 1.58 -6.58
N PRO A 161 4.30 2.71 -7.11
CA PRO A 161 2.98 3.23 -6.74
C PRO A 161 1.80 2.28 -7.01
N THR A 162 1.99 1.25 -7.83
CA THR A 162 0.99 0.22 -8.14
C THR A 162 0.84 -0.82 -7.03
N SER A 163 1.79 -0.89 -6.11
CA SER A 163 1.86 -1.91 -5.05
C SER A 163 0.97 -1.57 -3.85
N GLY A 164 0.23 -2.56 -3.35
CA GLY A 164 -0.52 -2.44 -2.10
C GLY A 164 0.40 -2.27 -0.87
N THR A 165 1.60 -2.82 -0.90
CA THR A 165 2.63 -2.58 0.13
C THR A 165 3.02 -1.10 0.18
N ARG A 166 3.13 -0.44 -0.99
CA ARG A 166 3.37 1.00 -1.06
C ARG A 166 2.23 1.80 -0.47
N ASP A 167 0.96 1.45 -0.78
CA ASP A 167 -0.22 2.10 -0.23
C ASP A 167 -0.25 1.96 1.31
N ALA A 168 -0.07 0.75 1.81
CA ALA A 168 -0.05 0.50 3.24
C ALA A 168 1.14 1.18 3.95
N PHE A 169 2.31 1.25 3.32
CA PHE A 169 3.45 2.02 3.84
C PHE A 169 3.12 3.51 3.95
N ALA A 170 2.47 4.10 2.94
CA ALA A 170 2.05 5.49 2.99
C ALA A 170 1.02 5.74 4.09
N GLU A 171 0.03 4.86 4.25
CA GLU A 171 -1.02 5.01 5.25
C GLU A 171 -0.53 4.75 6.68
N LEU A 172 0.31 3.75 6.91
CA LEU A 172 0.73 3.36 8.26
C LEU A 172 1.97 4.14 8.73
N ALA A 173 3.01 4.19 7.89
CA ALA A 173 4.28 4.79 8.28
C ALA A 173 4.35 6.28 7.97
N LEU A 174 4.05 6.69 6.74
CA LEU A 174 4.18 8.10 6.36
C LEU A 174 3.10 8.96 7.01
N GLU A 175 1.83 8.58 6.94
CA GLU A 175 0.76 9.31 7.65
C GLU A 175 0.93 9.22 9.16
N GLY A 176 1.38 8.06 9.67
CA GLY A 176 1.73 7.90 11.09
C GLY A 176 2.73 8.93 11.58
N GLY A 177 3.76 9.23 10.78
CA GLY A 177 4.75 10.27 11.07
C GLY A 177 4.23 11.69 10.81
N CYS A 178 3.53 11.89 9.69
CA CYS A 178 2.96 13.16 9.26
C CYS A 178 2.04 13.79 10.30
N LYS A 179 1.11 13.02 10.84
CA LYS A 179 0.12 13.47 11.85
C LYS A 179 0.73 13.93 13.17
N THR A 180 2.03 13.67 13.42
CA THR A 180 2.70 14.16 14.63
C THR A 180 3.01 15.65 14.58
N PHE A 181 2.84 16.31 13.42
CA PHE A 181 3.09 17.72 13.22
C PHE A 181 1.78 18.52 13.35
N PRO A 182 1.65 19.44 14.35
CA PRO A 182 0.44 20.22 14.55
C PRO A 182 0.05 21.05 13.32
N GLU A 183 1.02 21.53 12.54
CA GLU A 183 0.81 22.29 11.31
C GLU A 183 0.09 21.48 10.25
N ILE A 184 0.37 20.17 10.17
CA ILE A 184 -0.26 19.24 9.24
C ILE A 184 -1.67 18.86 9.74
N GLU A 185 -1.81 18.55 11.02
CA GLU A 185 -3.12 18.23 11.62
C GLU A 185 -4.11 19.38 11.48
N ALA A 186 -3.65 20.64 11.57
CA ALA A 186 -4.50 21.81 11.34
C ALA A 186 -5.06 21.88 9.90
N ILE A 187 -4.34 21.33 8.92
CA ILE A 187 -4.80 21.27 7.52
C ILE A 187 -5.88 20.21 7.35
N LYS A 188 -5.80 19.08 8.05
CA LYS A 188 -6.77 17.99 7.93
C LYS A 188 -8.21 18.42 8.11
N ALA A 189 -8.47 19.28 9.11
CA ALA A 189 -9.79 19.79 9.40
C ALA A 189 -10.34 20.77 8.32
N GLN A 190 -9.46 21.35 7.51
CA GLN A 190 -9.80 22.36 6.51
C GLN A 190 -9.83 21.78 5.09
N ASP A 191 -8.89 20.87 4.77
CA ASP A 191 -8.69 20.30 3.45
C ASP A 191 -8.05 18.91 3.59
N GLU A 192 -8.89 17.86 3.65
CA GLU A 192 -8.46 16.48 3.79
C GLU A 192 -7.63 16.00 2.57
N ASN A 193 -7.95 16.50 1.38
CA ASN A 193 -7.17 16.11 0.18
C ASN A 193 -5.76 16.67 0.25
N ARG A 194 -5.59 17.89 0.72
CA ARG A 194 -4.29 18.50 0.93
C ARG A 194 -3.51 17.80 2.03
N TYR A 195 -4.17 17.46 3.13
CA TYR A 195 -3.57 16.64 4.20
C TYR A 195 -3.05 15.32 3.66
N THR A 196 -3.89 14.56 2.94
CA THR A 196 -3.51 13.28 2.34
C THR A 196 -2.33 13.45 1.37
N ALA A 197 -2.35 14.48 0.53
CA ALA A 197 -1.25 14.74 -0.39
C ALA A 197 0.06 15.04 0.34
N LEU A 198 0.04 15.82 1.42
CA LEU A 198 1.23 16.11 2.23
C LEU A 198 1.78 14.88 2.94
N CYS A 199 0.90 14.00 3.43
CA CYS A 199 1.31 12.82 4.17
C CYS A 199 1.78 11.67 3.27
N HIS A 200 1.19 11.48 2.08
CA HIS A 200 1.40 10.31 1.24
C HIS A 200 2.30 10.54 0.03
N THR A 201 2.55 11.80 -0.38
CA THR A 201 3.39 12.05 -1.56
C THR A 201 4.86 11.85 -1.23
N ILE A 202 5.45 10.83 -1.81
CA ILE A 202 6.88 10.53 -1.68
C ILE A 202 7.69 11.38 -2.66
N ARG A 203 8.88 11.81 -2.22
CA ARG A 203 9.83 12.57 -3.02
C ARG A 203 10.43 11.73 -4.13
N GLU A 204 10.75 12.39 -5.27
CA GLU A 204 11.26 11.73 -6.49
C GLU A 204 12.72 12.13 -6.81
N ASP A 205 13.44 12.65 -5.84
CA ASP A 205 14.81 13.16 -6.01
C ASP A 205 15.91 12.10 -5.75
N GLY A 206 15.53 10.83 -5.71
CA GLY A 206 16.42 9.70 -5.54
C GLY A 206 16.63 9.26 -4.08
N ALA A 207 15.92 9.83 -3.10
CA ALA A 207 15.90 9.33 -1.73
C ALA A 207 15.02 8.07 -1.60
N TYR A 208 13.95 7.98 -2.40
CA TYR A 208 13.18 6.77 -2.58
C TYR A 208 13.42 6.22 -3.99
N ILE A 209 13.70 4.93 -4.09
CA ILE A 209 14.00 4.23 -5.34
C ILE A 209 12.99 3.11 -5.51
N GLU A 210 12.21 3.17 -6.58
CA GLU A 210 11.30 2.11 -6.95
C GLU A 210 12.09 0.89 -7.40
N ALA A 211 11.97 -0.21 -6.66
CA ALA A 211 12.76 -1.42 -6.86
C ALA A 211 12.00 -2.54 -7.58
N GLY A 212 10.78 -2.25 -8.04
CA GLY A 212 9.89 -3.20 -8.71
C GLY A 212 8.92 -3.89 -7.75
N GLU A 213 8.01 -4.68 -8.31
CA GLU A 213 6.97 -5.43 -7.56
C GLU A 213 7.53 -6.68 -6.85
N ASN A 214 8.72 -7.13 -7.22
CA ASN A 214 9.32 -8.34 -6.64
C ASN A 214 10.28 -7.97 -5.50
N ASP A 215 9.85 -8.22 -4.28
CA ASP A 215 10.58 -7.88 -3.06
C ASP A 215 11.96 -8.57 -2.96
N ASN A 216 12.17 -9.72 -3.63
CA ASN A 216 13.48 -10.35 -3.71
C ASN A 216 14.55 -9.45 -4.37
N LEU A 217 14.14 -8.55 -5.28
CA LEU A 217 15.05 -7.57 -5.88
C LEU A 217 15.53 -6.57 -4.83
N ILE A 218 14.68 -6.21 -3.88
CA ILE A 218 15.04 -5.30 -2.78
C ILE A 218 16.07 -5.98 -1.89
N VAL A 219 15.84 -7.23 -1.49
CA VAL A 219 16.78 -8.01 -0.66
C VAL A 219 18.17 -8.09 -1.31
N GLY A 220 18.24 -8.43 -2.61
CA GLY A 220 19.52 -8.49 -3.33
C GLY A 220 20.24 -7.12 -3.38
N LYS A 221 19.49 -6.02 -3.52
CA LYS A 221 20.07 -4.66 -3.49
C LYS A 221 20.57 -4.27 -2.10
N LEU A 222 19.89 -4.68 -1.01
CA LEU A 222 20.35 -4.42 0.35
C LEU A 222 21.66 -5.15 0.68
N GLN A 223 21.87 -6.34 0.12
CA GLN A 223 23.16 -7.05 0.24
C GLN A 223 24.28 -6.31 -0.50
N ALA A 224 23.98 -5.74 -1.66
CA ALA A 224 24.95 -4.98 -2.45
C ALA A 224 25.23 -3.57 -1.90
N ASN A 225 24.25 -2.96 -1.18
CA ASN A 225 24.37 -1.65 -0.56
C ASN A 225 23.89 -1.70 0.89
N PRO A 226 24.79 -2.02 1.84
CA PRO A 226 24.46 -2.13 3.26
C PRO A 226 23.90 -0.84 3.90
N ASN A 227 24.11 0.32 3.29
CA ASN A 227 23.63 1.61 3.79
C ASN A 227 22.20 1.95 3.36
N ALA A 228 21.63 1.20 2.42
CA ALA A 228 20.25 1.38 1.99
C ALA A 228 19.27 0.74 2.98
N VAL A 229 18.04 1.24 2.96
CA VAL A 229 16.90 0.68 3.70
C VAL A 229 15.89 0.13 2.70
N GLY A 230 15.34 -1.04 2.93
CA GLY A 230 14.29 -1.64 2.11
C GLY A 230 12.92 -1.56 2.79
N VAL A 231 11.87 -1.44 1.98
CA VAL A 231 10.47 -1.51 2.42
C VAL A 231 9.80 -2.65 1.66
N PHE A 232 9.29 -3.65 2.39
CA PHE A 232 8.65 -4.84 1.81
C PHE A 232 7.84 -5.62 2.87
N GLY A 233 7.18 -6.69 2.46
CA GLY A 233 6.40 -7.55 3.34
C GLY A 233 7.26 -8.34 4.34
N TYR A 234 6.72 -8.57 5.54
CA TYR A 234 7.44 -9.25 6.64
C TYR A 234 7.95 -10.64 6.27
N SER A 235 7.23 -11.39 5.44
CA SER A 235 7.64 -12.72 4.99
C SER A 235 9.04 -12.74 4.36
N PHE A 236 9.37 -11.71 3.57
CA PHE A 236 10.69 -11.58 2.94
C PHE A 236 11.80 -11.29 3.96
N LEU A 237 11.50 -10.58 5.05
CA LEU A 237 12.45 -10.42 6.15
C LEU A 237 12.70 -11.76 6.85
N GLU A 238 11.65 -12.54 7.10
CA GLU A 238 11.76 -13.85 7.77
C GLU A 238 12.58 -14.82 6.92
N GLU A 239 12.27 -14.93 5.63
CA GLU A 239 12.95 -15.80 4.68
C GLU A 239 14.42 -15.45 4.45
N ASN A 240 14.81 -14.18 4.64
CA ASN A 240 16.17 -13.67 4.41
C ASN A 240 16.84 -13.16 5.69
N SER A 241 16.39 -13.64 6.83
CA SER A 241 16.87 -13.20 8.15
C SER A 241 18.33 -13.54 8.45
N ASP A 242 19.00 -14.28 7.61
CA ASP A 242 20.46 -14.53 7.64
C ASP A 242 21.28 -13.33 7.13
N VAL A 243 20.76 -12.54 6.17
CA VAL A 243 21.50 -11.47 5.47
C VAL A 243 20.95 -10.06 5.73
N ILE A 244 19.66 -9.93 6.06
CA ILE A 244 19.02 -8.66 6.39
C ILE A 244 18.44 -8.67 7.80
N GLN A 245 18.19 -7.48 8.34
CA GLN A 245 17.61 -7.26 9.66
C GLN A 245 16.51 -6.21 9.61
N GLY A 246 15.43 -6.43 10.36
CA GLY A 246 14.33 -5.49 10.48
C GLY A 246 14.69 -4.33 11.39
N SER A 247 14.43 -3.11 10.95
CA SER A 247 14.59 -1.91 11.75
C SER A 247 13.55 -1.87 12.87
N ILE A 248 13.91 -1.25 13.99
CA ILE A 248 12.95 -0.93 15.04
C ILE A 248 12.18 0.32 14.60
N VAL A 249 10.85 0.30 14.74
CA VAL A 249 9.99 1.45 14.49
C VAL A 249 9.23 1.78 15.75
N GLU A 250 9.54 2.93 16.35
CA GLU A 250 8.87 3.42 17.56
C GLU A 250 7.58 4.15 17.20
N GLY A 251 6.50 3.87 17.97
CA GLY A 251 5.21 4.52 17.79
C GLY A 251 4.28 3.83 16.79
N SER A 252 4.60 2.60 16.43
CA SER A 252 3.72 1.74 15.63
C SER A 252 2.82 0.89 16.53
#